data_484b94e3b8f0ddcfbee788bbd34b0d76
#
_entry.id   484b94e3b8f0ddcfbee788bbd34b0d76
#
_cell.length_a   1.000
_cell.length_b   1.000
_cell.length_c   1.000
_cell.angle_alpha   90.00
_cell.angle_beta   90.00
_cell.angle_gamma   90.00
#
_symmetry.space_group_name_H-M   'P 1'
#
loop_
_entity.id
_entity.type
_entity.pdbx_description
1 polymer ?
#
loop_
_entity_poly.entity_id
_entity_poly.type
_entity_poly.pdbx_seq_one_letter_code
_entity_poly.pdbx_strand_id
1 'polypeptide(L)'
;ENYPRTLDLLNKWFALESNPAPEPYILQAQVFYQLQRYKEMVAPIETAMRIARERDKEAKEDWYVLLNFAYFQDENYAKVKDIQKILLQNWPKKRYWFSLAGAYTELGDDQNLIAAYDAAYTQGMLEKENEFVTMAQLYMQREVPYKAAILLQEQMEKGVVKKNEKNYRLLSQAWMLAQEDDKAIPALQQAASRAVDGELDVRLANSYLNIGEYDECVSAANDGLRKGSLKNPDNAQITLGMCLYNLRKYSDAKKAFQAAAKVQKSRRMSNQWIQVIDAEVERNRQIQLKLRRDGPSLSDLPDFIVSFMH
;
A
#
# COMPACT_ATOMS: atom_id res chain seq x y z
N GLU A 1 -34.00 8.95 33.35
CA GLU A 1 -33.31 10.17 33.82
C GLU A 1 -33.89 11.38 33.06
N ASN A 2 -34.21 12.47 33.76
CA ASN A 2 -34.88 13.63 33.14
C ASN A 2 -33.85 14.75 32.89
N TYR A 3 -33.06 14.57 31.81
CA TYR A 3 -31.96 15.50 31.43
C TYR A 3 -32.47 16.95 31.14
N PRO A 4 -33.64 17.19 30.50
CA PRO A 4 -34.16 18.55 30.35
C PRO A 4 -34.43 19.24 31.69
N ARG A 5 -34.99 18.52 32.65
CA ARG A 5 -35.21 19.04 33.99
C ARG A 5 -33.90 19.33 34.73
N THR A 6 -32.91 18.46 34.58
CA THR A 6 -31.58 18.68 35.15
C THR A 6 -30.94 19.93 34.59
N LEU A 7 -31.06 20.18 33.28
CA LEU A 7 -30.54 21.40 32.65
C LEU A 7 -31.22 22.67 33.19
N ASP A 8 -32.55 22.65 33.35
CA ASP A 8 -33.31 23.77 33.90
C ASP A 8 -32.88 24.06 35.34
N LEU A 9 -32.69 23.04 36.17
CA LEU A 9 -32.22 23.18 37.55
C LEU A 9 -30.78 23.73 37.60
N LEU A 10 -29.89 23.26 36.74
CA LEU A 10 -28.53 23.79 36.66
C LEU A 10 -28.51 25.27 36.25
N ASN A 11 -29.32 25.66 35.28
CA ASN A 11 -29.43 27.05 34.85
C ASN A 11 -29.95 27.98 35.97
N LYS A 12 -30.96 27.52 36.72
CA LYS A 12 -31.45 28.23 37.89
C LYS A 12 -30.40 28.34 38.98
N TRP A 13 -29.63 27.30 39.22
CA TRP A 13 -28.54 27.31 40.18
C TRP A 13 -27.43 28.27 39.78
N PHE A 14 -26.99 28.29 38.52
CA PHE A 14 -26.02 29.23 37.99
C PHE A 14 -26.47 30.71 38.13
N ALA A 15 -27.76 30.96 38.06
CA ALA A 15 -28.28 32.32 38.27
C ALA A 15 -28.20 32.80 39.72
N LEU A 16 -28.08 31.90 40.69
CA LEU A 16 -28.03 32.18 42.13
C LEU A 16 -26.59 32.13 42.68
N GLU A 17 -25.72 31.30 42.05
CA GLU A 17 -24.35 31.10 42.54
C GLU A 17 -23.40 32.14 41.95
N SER A 18 -22.82 32.96 42.80
CA SER A 18 -21.94 34.06 42.38
C SER A 18 -20.51 33.64 42.04
N ASN A 19 -20.05 32.49 42.55
CA ASN A 19 -18.71 31.97 42.33
C ASN A 19 -18.68 30.46 42.11
N PRO A 20 -19.29 29.98 41.04
CA PRO A 20 -19.43 28.55 40.80
C PRO A 20 -18.07 27.85 40.62
N ALA A 21 -17.98 26.61 41.13
CA ALA A 21 -16.85 25.72 40.87
C ALA A 21 -16.84 25.22 39.39
N PRO A 22 -15.74 24.68 38.89
CA PRO A 22 -15.68 24.13 37.52
C PRO A 22 -16.63 22.96 37.29
N GLU A 23 -16.80 22.07 38.27
CA GLU A 23 -17.51 20.80 38.15
C GLU A 23 -18.98 20.92 37.70
N PRO A 24 -19.80 21.88 38.19
CA PRO A 24 -21.16 22.08 37.66
C PRO A 24 -21.25 22.40 36.18
N TYR A 25 -20.25 23.08 35.61
CA TYR A 25 -20.17 23.33 34.17
C TYR A 25 -19.87 22.07 33.38
N ILE A 26 -19.02 21.18 33.92
CA ILE A 26 -18.78 19.86 33.32
C ILE A 26 -20.05 19.01 33.37
N LEU A 27 -20.79 19.07 34.48
CA LEU A 27 -22.09 18.40 34.58
C LEU A 27 -23.08 18.95 33.53
N GLN A 28 -23.12 20.25 33.32
CA GLN A 28 -23.95 20.85 32.28
C GLN A 28 -23.57 20.34 30.89
N ALA A 29 -22.28 20.25 30.56
CA ALA A 29 -21.83 19.69 29.31
C ALA A 29 -22.20 18.18 29.15
N GLN A 30 -22.10 17.39 30.22
CA GLN A 30 -22.56 16.01 30.23
C GLN A 30 -24.08 15.88 30.00
N VAL A 31 -24.89 16.81 30.54
CA VAL A 31 -26.32 16.87 30.24
C VAL A 31 -26.58 17.22 28.78
N PHE A 32 -25.86 18.17 28.21
CA PHE A 32 -25.92 18.47 26.78
C PHE A 32 -25.54 17.25 25.91
N TYR A 33 -24.49 16.50 26.31
CA TYR A 33 -24.13 15.23 25.66
C TYR A 33 -25.30 14.24 25.62
N GLN A 34 -25.96 14.01 26.77
CA GLN A 34 -27.11 13.10 26.84
C GLN A 34 -28.32 13.59 26.01
N LEU A 35 -28.44 14.90 25.84
CA LEU A 35 -29.49 15.51 24.99
C LEU A 35 -29.06 15.58 23.50
N GLN A 36 -27.89 15.08 23.13
CA GLN A 36 -27.28 15.15 21.79
C GLN A 36 -27.11 16.60 21.28
N ARG A 37 -27.01 17.57 22.19
CA ARG A 37 -26.79 18.99 21.92
C ARG A 37 -25.29 19.30 21.97
N TYR A 38 -24.54 18.68 21.05
CA TYR A 38 -23.06 18.63 21.13
C TYR A 38 -22.37 19.99 21.01
N LYS A 39 -22.89 20.88 20.17
CA LYS A 39 -22.34 22.24 20.04
C LYS A 39 -22.42 23.04 21.34
N GLU A 40 -23.46 22.81 22.13
CA GLU A 40 -23.69 23.53 23.39
C GLU A 40 -22.83 23.00 24.56
N MET A 41 -22.12 21.87 24.35
CA MET A 41 -21.16 21.36 25.31
C MET A 41 -19.91 22.26 25.44
N VAL A 42 -19.50 22.92 24.34
CA VAL A 42 -18.21 23.62 24.24
C VAL A 42 -18.09 24.73 25.30
N ALA A 43 -19.04 25.66 25.34
CA ALA A 43 -18.99 26.83 26.21
C ALA A 43 -18.88 26.47 27.70
N PRO A 44 -19.68 25.57 28.28
CA PRO A 44 -19.52 25.17 29.67
C PRO A 44 -18.18 24.47 29.95
N ILE A 45 -17.66 23.62 29.05
CA ILE A 45 -16.36 22.98 29.27
C ILE A 45 -15.24 24.02 29.28
N GLU A 46 -15.21 24.93 28.31
CA GLU A 46 -14.21 26.00 28.25
C GLU A 46 -14.31 26.92 29.50
N THR A 47 -15.53 27.19 29.97
CA THR A 47 -15.74 27.94 31.20
C THR A 47 -15.16 27.20 32.42
N ALA A 48 -15.42 25.91 32.55
CA ALA A 48 -14.83 25.05 33.58
C ALA A 48 -13.30 25.10 33.59
N MET A 49 -12.70 24.94 32.38
CA MET A 49 -11.24 24.98 32.21
C MET A 49 -10.65 26.35 32.57
N ARG A 50 -11.33 27.44 32.19
CA ARG A 50 -10.90 28.79 32.56
C ARG A 50 -10.94 29.00 34.06
N ILE A 51 -12.04 28.64 34.74
CA ILE A 51 -12.18 28.76 36.20
C ILE A 51 -11.14 27.91 36.94
N ALA A 52 -10.87 26.70 36.45
CA ALA A 52 -9.83 25.84 37.02
C ALA A 52 -8.46 26.56 36.98
N ARG A 53 -8.10 27.12 35.82
CA ARG A 53 -6.85 27.89 35.64
C ARG A 53 -6.76 29.12 36.53
N GLU A 54 -7.83 29.87 36.65
CA GLU A 54 -7.90 31.05 37.54
C GLU A 54 -7.72 30.69 39.03
N ARG A 55 -7.97 29.41 39.38
CA ARG A 55 -7.80 28.87 40.73
C ARG A 55 -6.52 28.02 40.88
N ASP A 56 -5.55 28.18 39.99
CA ASP A 56 -4.30 27.41 39.95
C ASP A 56 -4.51 25.87 39.96
N LYS A 57 -5.60 25.41 39.32
CA LYS A 57 -5.90 24.01 39.16
C LYS A 57 -5.76 23.60 37.69
N GLU A 58 -5.19 22.42 37.47
CA GLU A 58 -5.11 21.86 36.15
C GLU A 58 -6.46 21.25 35.72
N ALA A 59 -6.81 21.44 34.45
CA ALA A 59 -7.96 20.77 33.85
C ALA A 59 -7.67 19.27 33.73
N LYS A 60 -8.67 18.45 34.07
CA LYS A 60 -8.57 16.98 34.05
C LYS A 60 -8.58 16.43 32.62
N GLU A 61 -7.94 15.27 32.42
CA GLU A 61 -7.95 14.56 31.13
C GLU A 61 -9.36 14.43 30.55
N ASP A 62 -10.34 14.04 31.38
CA ASP A 62 -11.72 13.80 30.94
C ASP A 62 -12.39 15.06 30.38
N TRP A 63 -12.01 16.25 30.83
CA TRP A 63 -12.54 17.52 30.31
C TRP A 63 -12.05 17.77 28.87
N TYR A 64 -10.77 17.51 28.61
CA TYR A 64 -10.22 17.57 27.25
C TYR A 64 -10.84 16.51 26.34
N VAL A 65 -11.08 15.31 26.84
CA VAL A 65 -11.74 14.23 26.07
C VAL A 65 -13.18 14.65 25.71
N LEU A 66 -13.92 15.23 26.66
CA LEU A 66 -15.29 15.70 26.44
C LEU A 66 -15.32 16.88 25.44
N LEU A 67 -14.37 17.82 25.55
CA LEU A 67 -14.23 18.96 24.63
C LEU A 67 -13.85 18.48 23.22
N ASN A 68 -12.92 17.54 23.14
CA ASN A 68 -12.55 16.92 21.87
C ASN A 68 -13.74 16.28 21.17
N PHE A 69 -14.57 15.54 21.92
CA PHE A 69 -15.79 14.94 21.38
C PHE A 69 -16.76 16.01 20.85
N ALA A 70 -16.97 17.11 21.60
CA ALA A 70 -17.84 18.19 21.17
C ALA A 70 -17.37 18.83 19.86
N TYR A 71 -16.08 19.13 19.73
CA TYR A 71 -15.50 19.67 18.50
C TYR A 71 -15.51 18.67 17.34
N PHE A 72 -15.34 17.38 17.63
CA PHE A 72 -15.43 16.33 16.59
C PHE A 72 -16.85 16.25 16.02
N GLN A 73 -17.88 16.31 16.87
CA GLN A 73 -19.28 16.32 16.43
C GLN A 73 -19.67 17.61 15.66
N ASP A 74 -18.95 18.70 15.89
CA ASP A 74 -19.10 19.96 15.14
C ASP A 74 -18.19 20.03 13.90
N GLU A 75 -17.50 18.92 13.54
CA GLU A 75 -16.56 18.82 12.42
C GLU A 75 -15.42 19.88 12.49
N ASN A 76 -15.16 20.41 13.69
CA ASN A 76 -14.08 21.37 13.89
C ASN A 76 -12.75 20.66 14.14
N TYR A 77 -12.24 20.03 13.07
CA TYR A 77 -11.03 19.21 13.13
C TYR A 77 -9.77 20.01 13.48
N ALA A 78 -9.76 21.32 13.22
CA ALA A 78 -8.66 22.18 13.67
C ALA A 78 -8.58 22.23 15.20
N LYS A 79 -9.71 22.34 15.88
CA LYS A 79 -9.78 22.29 17.35
C LYS A 79 -9.54 20.89 17.89
N VAL A 80 -10.06 19.86 17.24
CA VAL A 80 -9.77 18.44 17.57
C VAL A 80 -8.25 18.22 17.58
N LYS A 81 -7.56 18.61 16.52
CA LYS A 81 -6.09 18.53 16.41
C LYS A 81 -5.38 19.20 17.60
N ASP A 82 -5.79 20.43 17.93
CA ASP A 82 -5.15 21.18 19.01
C ASP A 82 -5.37 20.52 20.38
N ILE A 83 -6.58 20.04 20.65
CA ILE A 83 -6.89 19.28 21.88
C ILE A 83 -6.11 17.97 21.95
N GLN A 84 -5.99 17.25 20.83
CA GLN A 84 -5.23 15.99 20.80
C GLN A 84 -3.74 16.22 21.10
N LYS A 85 -3.15 17.33 20.65
CA LYS A 85 -1.77 17.68 21.01
C LYS A 85 -1.62 17.92 22.51
N ILE A 86 -2.57 18.60 23.14
CA ILE A 86 -2.58 18.80 24.60
C ILE A 86 -2.70 17.46 25.33
N LEU A 87 -3.62 16.59 24.88
CA LEU A 87 -3.81 15.27 25.46
C LEU A 87 -2.53 14.40 25.33
N LEU A 88 -1.85 14.44 24.19
CA LEU A 88 -0.60 13.71 23.98
C LEU A 88 0.55 14.25 24.82
N GLN A 89 0.62 15.57 25.02
CA GLN A 89 1.65 16.20 25.85
C GLN A 89 1.53 15.78 27.33
N ASN A 90 0.30 15.71 27.85
CA ASN A 90 0.06 15.49 29.28
C ASN A 90 -0.26 14.02 29.61
N TRP A 91 -0.91 13.30 28.69
CA TRP A 91 -1.36 11.91 28.86
C TRP A 91 -1.10 11.09 27.58
N PRO A 92 0.16 10.72 27.25
CA PRO A 92 0.52 10.06 25.98
C PRO A 92 -0.08 8.66 25.89
N LYS A 93 -1.28 8.56 25.30
CA LYS A 93 -2.02 7.31 25.10
C LYS A 93 -2.21 7.03 23.61
N LYS A 94 -2.13 5.77 23.23
CA LYS A 94 -2.33 5.27 21.84
C LYS A 94 -3.53 5.92 21.16
N ARG A 95 -4.69 5.96 21.83
CA ARG A 95 -5.94 6.51 21.29
C ARG A 95 -5.82 7.95 20.79
N TYR A 96 -4.98 8.77 21.43
CA TYR A 96 -4.81 10.16 21.06
C TYR A 96 -3.96 10.35 19.82
N TRP A 97 -2.97 9.48 19.58
CA TRP A 97 -2.22 9.45 18.33
C TRP A 97 -3.11 9.15 17.14
N PHE A 98 -4.00 8.14 17.25
CA PHE A 98 -4.92 7.79 16.17
C PHE A 98 -6.02 8.85 15.98
N SER A 99 -6.49 9.49 17.04
CA SER A 99 -7.44 10.60 16.93
C SER A 99 -6.79 11.83 16.29
N LEU A 100 -5.53 12.12 16.61
CA LEU A 100 -4.74 13.17 15.95
C LEU A 100 -4.54 12.87 14.47
N ALA A 101 -4.17 11.63 14.14
CA ALA A 101 -4.03 11.17 12.75
C ALA A 101 -5.36 11.33 11.98
N GLY A 102 -6.49 10.95 12.59
CA GLY A 102 -7.82 11.16 12.02
C GLY A 102 -8.12 12.64 11.75
N ALA A 103 -7.79 13.54 12.71
CA ALA A 103 -7.98 14.98 12.52
C ALA A 103 -7.11 15.52 11.36
N TYR A 104 -5.88 15.02 11.18
CA TYR A 104 -5.05 15.40 10.03
C TYR A 104 -5.60 14.89 8.72
N THR A 105 -6.20 13.69 8.69
CA THR A 105 -6.89 13.16 7.51
C THR A 105 -8.02 14.09 7.07
N GLU A 106 -8.88 14.50 8.00
CA GLU A 106 -10.02 15.39 7.71
C GLU A 106 -9.57 16.80 7.28
N LEU A 107 -8.40 17.24 7.75
CA LEU A 107 -7.80 18.51 7.37
C LEU A 107 -7.01 18.44 6.05
N GLY A 108 -6.81 17.26 5.47
CA GLY A 108 -5.96 17.05 4.29
C GLY A 108 -4.47 17.31 4.57
N ASP A 109 -4.05 17.22 5.82
CA ASP A 109 -2.66 17.45 6.25
C ASP A 109 -1.89 16.13 6.29
N ASP A 110 -1.61 15.58 5.11
CA ASP A 110 -0.94 14.30 4.96
C ASP A 110 0.46 14.26 5.60
N GLN A 111 1.17 15.37 5.62
CA GLN A 111 2.51 15.43 6.20
C GLN A 111 2.47 15.16 7.70
N ASN A 112 1.58 15.83 8.42
CA ASN A 112 1.41 15.64 9.85
C ASN A 112 0.68 14.33 10.20
N LEU A 113 -0.17 13.83 9.29
CA LEU A 113 -0.77 12.49 9.41
C LEU A 113 0.32 11.41 9.52
N ILE A 114 1.29 11.40 8.60
CA ILE A 114 2.41 10.45 8.64
C ILE A 114 3.28 10.66 9.88
N ALA A 115 3.57 11.92 10.23
CA ALA A 115 4.35 12.22 11.43
C ALA A 115 3.67 11.68 12.71
N ALA A 116 2.34 11.71 12.78
CA ALA A 116 1.59 11.13 13.90
C ALA A 116 1.70 9.60 13.95
N TYR A 117 1.64 8.93 12.78
CA TYR A 117 1.88 7.49 12.69
C TYR A 117 3.32 7.12 13.03
N ASP A 118 4.31 7.85 12.51
CA ASP A 118 5.74 7.65 12.83
C ASP A 118 6.01 7.78 14.34
N ALA A 119 5.43 8.80 14.97
CA ALA A 119 5.57 9.02 16.41
C ALA A 119 4.93 7.87 17.22
N ALA A 120 3.74 7.43 16.83
CA ALA A 120 3.07 6.29 17.48
C ALA A 120 3.88 4.98 17.29
N TYR A 121 4.44 4.76 16.10
CA TYR A 121 5.29 3.60 15.81
C TYR A 121 6.58 3.61 16.63
N THR A 122 7.28 4.74 16.66
CA THR A 122 8.54 4.90 17.41
C THR A 122 8.34 4.68 18.92
N GLN A 123 7.15 5.01 19.45
CA GLN A 123 6.78 4.76 20.84
C GLN A 123 6.25 3.32 21.07
N GLY A 124 6.29 2.44 20.07
CA GLY A 124 5.84 1.05 20.18
C GLY A 124 4.32 0.90 20.37
N MET A 125 3.53 1.89 19.95
CA MET A 125 2.07 1.89 20.14
C MET A 125 1.30 1.19 19.03
N LEU A 126 1.94 0.85 17.90
CA LEU A 126 1.33 0.05 16.84
C LEU A 126 1.41 -1.43 17.19
N GLU A 127 0.27 -2.13 17.17
CA GLU A 127 0.17 -3.53 17.59
C GLU A 127 -0.64 -4.38 16.60
N LYS A 128 -1.52 -3.75 15.80
CA LYS A 128 -2.48 -4.44 14.95
C LYS A 128 -2.04 -4.42 13.48
N GLU A 129 -2.37 -5.48 12.77
CA GLU A 129 -2.11 -5.63 11.34
C GLU A 129 -2.54 -4.40 10.52
N ASN A 130 -3.77 -3.93 10.74
CA ASN A 130 -4.30 -2.78 10.00
C ASN A 130 -3.54 -1.48 10.25
N GLU A 131 -2.97 -1.29 11.44
CA GLU A 131 -2.18 -0.10 11.78
C GLU A 131 -0.89 -0.05 10.97
N PHE A 132 -0.17 -1.19 10.88
CA PHE A 132 1.05 -1.32 10.08
C PHE A 132 0.78 -1.25 8.57
N VAL A 133 -0.31 -1.88 8.12
CA VAL A 133 -0.72 -1.83 6.71
C VAL A 133 -1.07 -0.40 6.30
N THR A 134 -1.82 0.34 7.13
CA THR A 134 -2.14 1.75 6.88
C THR A 134 -0.88 2.60 6.83
N MET A 135 0.04 2.42 7.79
CA MET A 135 1.31 3.15 7.81
C MET A 135 2.15 2.89 6.55
N ALA A 136 2.23 1.63 6.11
CA ALA A 136 2.92 1.29 4.87
C ALA A 136 2.29 1.95 3.64
N GLN A 137 0.95 1.98 3.56
CA GLN A 137 0.24 2.66 2.48
C GLN A 137 0.51 4.18 2.48
N LEU A 138 0.55 4.82 3.66
CA LEU A 138 0.90 6.22 3.81
C LEU A 138 2.34 6.49 3.34
N TYR A 139 3.29 5.63 3.68
CA TYR A 139 4.67 5.75 3.18
C TYR A 139 4.73 5.63 1.64
N MET A 140 3.98 4.70 1.05
CA MET A 140 3.93 4.56 -0.41
C MET A 140 3.32 5.80 -1.08
N GLN A 141 2.25 6.35 -0.51
CA GLN A 141 1.59 7.56 -0.99
C GLN A 141 2.52 8.78 -0.97
N ARG A 142 3.46 8.81 -0.02
CA ARG A 142 4.45 9.89 0.15
C ARG A 142 5.80 9.60 -0.52
N GLU A 143 5.82 8.68 -1.46
CA GLU A 143 7.01 8.33 -2.23
C GLU A 143 8.20 7.87 -1.38
N VAL A 144 7.91 7.18 -0.26
CA VAL A 144 8.91 6.55 0.61
C VAL A 144 8.71 5.03 0.63
N PRO A 145 8.62 4.36 -0.53
CA PRO A 145 8.20 2.97 -0.65
C PRO A 145 9.17 2.00 0.03
N TYR A 146 10.45 2.33 0.12
CA TYR A 146 11.44 1.50 0.80
C TYR A 146 11.10 1.31 2.29
N LYS A 147 10.71 2.39 2.99
CA LYS A 147 10.26 2.30 4.39
C LYS A 147 8.99 1.44 4.52
N ALA A 148 8.05 1.59 3.57
CA ALA A 148 6.85 0.77 3.55
C ALA A 148 7.17 -0.72 3.44
N ALA A 149 8.10 -1.08 2.55
CA ALA A 149 8.50 -2.45 2.31
C ALA A 149 9.20 -3.07 3.54
N ILE A 150 10.18 -2.37 4.11
CA ILE A 150 10.86 -2.82 5.34
C ILE A 150 9.86 -3.02 6.47
N LEU A 151 8.96 -2.04 6.72
CA LEU A 151 7.95 -2.14 7.77
C LEU A 151 7.06 -3.39 7.57
N LEU A 152 6.52 -3.59 6.37
CA LEU A 152 5.68 -4.74 6.06
C LEU A 152 6.42 -6.05 6.24
N GLN A 153 7.64 -6.14 5.70
CA GLN A 153 8.45 -7.36 5.79
C GLN A 153 8.73 -7.74 7.24
N GLU A 154 9.23 -6.80 8.05
CA GLU A 154 9.49 -7.03 9.48
C GLU A 154 8.25 -7.48 10.24
N GLN A 155 7.10 -6.83 10.00
CA GLN A 155 5.88 -7.18 10.70
C GLN A 155 5.26 -8.49 10.21
N MET A 156 5.50 -8.88 8.96
CA MET A 156 5.16 -10.22 8.45
C MET A 156 6.06 -11.31 9.05
N GLU A 157 7.34 -11.02 9.26
CA GLU A 157 8.28 -11.94 9.92
C GLU A 157 7.92 -12.13 11.39
N LYS A 158 7.54 -11.07 12.10
CA LYS A 158 7.04 -11.10 13.48
C LYS A 158 5.64 -11.76 13.60
N GLY A 159 4.96 -12.00 12.49
CA GLY A 159 3.62 -12.60 12.48
C GLY A 159 2.48 -11.64 12.84
N VAL A 160 2.76 -10.35 13.01
CA VAL A 160 1.73 -9.31 13.25
C VAL A 160 0.93 -9.04 11.99
N VAL A 161 1.61 -8.90 10.85
CA VAL A 161 0.98 -8.79 9.53
C VAL A 161 0.90 -10.19 8.92
N LYS A 162 -0.31 -10.60 8.53
CA LYS A 162 -0.57 -11.94 7.99
C LYS A 162 0.11 -12.16 6.64
N LYS A 163 0.64 -13.36 6.44
CA LYS A 163 1.28 -13.82 5.19
C LYS A 163 0.22 -14.29 4.17
N ASN A 164 -0.69 -13.39 3.78
CA ASN A 164 -1.76 -13.63 2.81
C ASN A 164 -1.47 -12.97 1.46
N GLU A 165 -2.28 -13.25 0.44
CA GLU A 165 -2.14 -12.69 -0.91
C GLU A 165 -2.10 -11.16 -0.90
N LYS A 166 -3.04 -10.52 -0.19
CA LYS A 166 -3.17 -9.06 -0.13
C LYS A 166 -1.91 -8.37 0.41
N ASN A 167 -1.36 -8.89 1.50
CA ASN A 167 -0.19 -8.29 2.14
C ASN A 167 1.10 -8.57 1.36
N TYR A 168 1.25 -9.75 0.75
CA TYR A 168 2.35 -10.01 -0.18
C TYR A 168 2.28 -9.16 -1.44
N ARG A 169 1.08 -8.91 -1.98
CA ARG A 169 0.86 -7.98 -3.10
C ARG A 169 1.31 -6.56 -2.71
N LEU A 170 0.93 -6.09 -1.52
CA LEU A 170 1.34 -4.78 -1.03
C LEU A 170 2.85 -4.68 -0.82
N LEU A 171 3.47 -5.72 -0.24
CA LEU A 171 4.91 -5.79 -0.04
C LEU A 171 5.67 -5.77 -1.38
N SER A 172 5.24 -6.59 -2.35
CA SER A 172 5.86 -6.59 -3.68
C SER A 172 5.74 -5.24 -4.37
N GLN A 173 4.57 -4.59 -4.24
CA GLN A 173 4.32 -3.28 -4.80
C GLN A 173 5.23 -2.21 -4.17
N ALA A 174 5.44 -2.27 -2.85
CA ALA A 174 6.35 -1.37 -2.15
C ALA A 174 7.80 -1.57 -2.60
N TRP A 175 8.26 -2.81 -2.76
CA TRP A 175 9.60 -3.12 -3.28
C TRP A 175 9.79 -2.67 -4.73
N MET A 176 8.79 -2.89 -5.60
CA MET A 176 8.82 -2.42 -7.00
C MET A 176 8.92 -0.89 -7.09
N LEU A 177 8.11 -0.17 -6.29
CA LEU A 177 8.20 1.30 -6.24
C LEU A 177 9.53 1.79 -5.69
N ALA A 178 10.17 1.01 -4.82
CA ALA A 178 11.52 1.26 -4.32
C ALA A 178 12.63 0.88 -5.30
N GLN A 179 12.28 0.34 -6.48
CA GLN A 179 13.23 -0.18 -7.50
C GLN A 179 14.13 -1.32 -6.98
N GLU A 180 13.61 -2.13 -6.07
CA GLU A 180 14.29 -3.27 -5.45
C GLU A 180 13.72 -4.58 -6.04
N ASP A 181 13.97 -4.83 -7.33
CA ASP A 181 13.37 -5.94 -8.08
C ASP A 181 13.69 -7.30 -7.46
N ASP A 182 14.92 -7.51 -7.00
CA ASP A 182 15.34 -8.75 -6.34
C ASP A 182 14.52 -9.08 -5.07
N LYS A 183 14.02 -8.05 -4.38
CA LYS A 183 13.17 -8.21 -3.20
C LYS A 183 11.69 -8.26 -3.56
N ALA A 184 11.30 -7.60 -4.65
CA ALA A 184 9.93 -7.57 -5.13
C ALA A 184 9.48 -8.92 -5.66
N ILE A 185 10.34 -9.61 -6.42
CA ILE A 185 10.01 -10.89 -7.07
C ILE A 185 9.60 -11.98 -6.06
N PRO A 186 10.36 -12.28 -4.97
CA PRO A 186 9.93 -13.28 -3.99
C PRO A 186 8.58 -12.95 -3.35
N ALA A 187 8.31 -11.69 -3.04
CA ALA A 187 7.04 -11.26 -2.49
C ALA A 187 5.90 -11.43 -3.52
N LEU A 188 6.16 -11.10 -4.78
CA LEU A 188 5.20 -11.25 -5.88
C LEU A 188 4.89 -12.71 -6.17
N GLN A 189 5.89 -13.62 -6.12
CA GLN A 189 5.70 -15.07 -6.21
C GLN A 189 4.75 -15.58 -5.12
N GLN A 190 4.96 -15.12 -3.87
CA GLN A 190 4.09 -15.48 -2.75
C GLN A 190 2.65 -14.95 -2.93
N ALA A 191 2.49 -13.76 -3.50
CA ALA A 191 1.18 -13.22 -3.84
C ALA A 191 0.52 -14.02 -4.98
N ALA A 192 1.25 -14.24 -6.07
CA ALA A 192 0.77 -14.98 -7.25
C ALA A 192 0.33 -16.40 -6.90
N SER A 193 1.13 -17.13 -6.10
CA SER A 193 0.79 -18.51 -5.70
C SER A 193 -0.53 -18.63 -4.92
N ARG A 194 -1.01 -17.52 -4.31
CA ARG A 194 -2.24 -17.45 -3.53
C ARG A 194 -3.40 -16.81 -4.28
N ALA A 195 -3.12 -16.17 -5.42
CA ALA A 195 -4.12 -15.52 -6.25
C ALA A 195 -4.94 -16.54 -7.04
N VAL A 196 -6.24 -16.28 -7.17
CA VAL A 196 -7.17 -17.10 -7.94
C VAL A 196 -7.09 -16.77 -9.44
N ASP A 197 -6.89 -15.48 -9.76
CA ASP A 197 -6.69 -15.00 -11.13
C ASP A 197 -5.20 -14.96 -11.53
N GLY A 198 -4.94 -14.79 -12.82
CA GLY A 198 -3.60 -14.79 -13.39
C GLY A 198 -2.91 -13.42 -13.42
N GLU A 199 -3.52 -12.35 -12.91
CA GLU A 199 -2.97 -10.98 -13.02
C GLU A 199 -1.59 -10.84 -12.35
N LEU A 200 -1.40 -11.49 -11.19
CA LEU A 200 -0.12 -11.44 -10.49
C LEU A 200 0.96 -12.29 -11.15
N ASP A 201 0.57 -13.40 -11.77
CA ASP A 201 1.50 -14.23 -12.54
C ASP A 201 2.01 -13.48 -13.77
N VAL A 202 1.14 -12.72 -14.47
CA VAL A 202 1.56 -11.87 -15.59
C VAL A 202 2.49 -10.74 -15.13
N ARG A 203 2.23 -10.14 -13.96
CA ARG A 203 3.16 -9.16 -13.38
C ARG A 203 4.51 -9.79 -13.05
N LEU A 204 4.50 -10.98 -12.47
CA LEU A 204 5.70 -11.74 -12.16
C LEU A 204 6.49 -12.06 -13.44
N ALA A 205 5.81 -12.46 -14.51
CA ALA A 205 6.44 -12.68 -15.82
C ALA A 205 7.13 -11.41 -16.35
N ASN A 206 6.48 -10.24 -16.21
CA ASN A 206 7.10 -8.97 -16.61
C ASN A 206 8.33 -8.63 -15.75
N SER A 207 8.29 -8.89 -14.44
CA SER A 207 9.45 -8.68 -13.55
C SER A 207 10.61 -9.59 -13.97
N TYR A 208 10.35 -10.86 -14.26
CA TYR A 208 11.37 -11.78 -14.77
C TYR A 208 11.92 -11.38 -16.15
N LEU A 209 11.05 -10.88 -17.04
CA LEU A 209 11.49 -10.36 -18.35
C LEU A 209 12.48 -9.18 -18.17
N ASN A 210 12.20 -8.28 -17.24
CA ASN A 210 13.02 -7.10 -16.99
C ASN A 210 14.42 -7.44 -16.46
N ILE A 211 14.53 -8.48 -15.63
CA ILE A 211 15.83 -8.93 -15.08
C ILE A 211 16.53 -9.99 -15.94
N GLY A 212 15.92 -10.41 -17.07
CA GLY A 212 16.50 -11.37 -18.00
C GLY A 212 16.34 -12.85 -17.65
N GLU A 213 15.53 -13.17 -16.65
CA GLU A 213 15.19 -14.55 -16.25
C GLU A 213 14.05 -15.06 -17.12
N TYR A 214 14.42 -15.46 -18.35
CA TYR A 214 13.44 -15.72 -19.41
C TYR A 214 12.68 -17.04 -19.27
N ASP A 215 13.28 -18.09 -18.69
CA ASP A 215 12.59 -19.36 -18.46
C ASP A 215 11.54 -19.22 -17.36
N GLU A 216 11.85 -18.50 -16.27
CA GLU A 216 10.92 -18.12 -15.21
C GLU A 216 9.80 -17.22 -15.75
N CYS A 217 10.14 -16.28 -16.63
CA CYS A 217 9.16 -15.46 -17.33
C CYS A 217 8.15 -16.31 -18.11
N VAL A 218 8.62 -17.27 -18.91
CA VAL A 218 7.74 -18.18 -19.68
C VAL A 218 6.85 -18.97 -18.74
N SER A 219 7.40 -19.50 -17.65
CA SER A 219 6.61 -20.24 -16.64
C SER A 219 5.50 -19.38 -16.05
N ALA A 220 5.85 -18.20 -15.55
CA ALA A 220 4.90 -17.28 -14.92
C ALA A 220 3.83 -16.79 -15.92
N ALA A 221 4.21 -16.47 -17.17
CA ALA A 221 3.26 -16.04 -18.20
C ALA A 221 2.25 -17.16 -18.54
N ASN A 222 2.71 -18.41 -18.64
CA ASN A 222 1.84 -19.55 -18.87
C ASN A 222 0.91 -19.81 -17.68
N ASP A 223 1.39 -19.68 -16.45
CA ASP A 223 0.57 -19.80 -15.25
C ASP A 223 -0.54 -18.75 -15.22
N GLY A 224 -0.21 -17.49 -15.56
CA GLY A 224 -1.17 -16.41 -15.69
C GLY A 224 -2.25 -16.68 -16.73
N LEU A 225 -1.84 -17.15 -17.91
CA LEU A 225 -2.77 -17.52 -18.99
C LEU A 225 -3.65 -18.73 -18.61
N ARG A 226 -3.11 -19.68 -17.87
CA ARG A 226 -3.83 -20.88 -17.41
C ARG A 226 -4.85 -20.56 -16.33
N LYS A 227 -4.50 -19.71 -15.33
CA LYS A 227 -5.44 -19.22 -14.32
C LYS A 227 -6.55 -18.40 -14.94
N GLY A 228 -6.23 -17.62 -15.98
CA GLY A 228 -7.20 -16.79 -16.68
C GLY A 228 -7.69 -15.59 -15.87
N SER A 229 -8.91 -15.16 -16.17
CA SER A 229 -9.52 -13.96 -15.57
C SER A 229 -8.66 -12.69 -15.69
N LEU A 230 -7.90 -12.60 -16.79
CA LEU A 230 -7.02 -11.49 -17.09
C LEU A 230 -7.81 -10.32 -17.69
N LYS A 231 -7.53 -9.10 -17.24
CA LYS A 231 -8.06 -7.86 -17.84
C LYS A 231 -7.53 -7.65 -19.25
N ASN A 232 -6.28 -8.03 -19.47
CA ASN A 232 -5.58 -7.87 -20.75
C ASN A 232 -4.83 -9.15 -21.11
N PRO A 233 -5.50 -10.18 -21.59
CA PRO A 233 -4.88 -11.46 -21.95
C PRO A 233 -3.88 -11.32 -23.13
N ASP A 234 -4.05 -10.33 -23.97
CA ASP A 234 -3.13 -9.96 -25.03
C ASP A 234 -1.76 -9.51 -24.49
N ASN A 235 -1.72 -8.77 -23.38
CA ASN A 235 -0.45 -8.38 -22.75
C ASN A 235 0.30 -9.62 -22.22
N ALA A 236 -0.40 -10.58 -21.62
CA ALA A 236 0.21 -11.83 -21.18
C ALA A 236 0.85 -12.61 -22.35
N GLN A 237 0.17 -12.66 -23.50
CA GLN A 237 0.69 -13.27 -24.70
C GLN A 237 1.90 -12.52 -25.29
N ILE A 238 1.90 -11.18 -25.22
CA ILE A 238 3.05 -10.37 -25.63
C ILE A 238 4.25 -10.66 -24.74
N THR A 239 4.07 -10.64 -23.43
CA THR A 239 5.14 -10.95 -22.47
C THR A 239 5.70 -12.34 -22.71
N LEU A 240 4.84 -13.37 -22.87
CA LEU A 240 5.24 -14.73 -23.23
C LEU A 240 6.05 -14.74 -24.52
N GLY A 241 5.57 -14.05 -25.56
CA GLY A 241 6.27 -13.96 -26.85
C GLY A 241 7.65 -13.31 -26.73
N MET A 242 7.80 -12.26 -25.93
CA MET A 242 9.07 -11.59 -25.68
C MET A 242 10.07 -12.52 -24.96
N CYS A 243 9.62 -13.24 -23.93
CA CYS A 243 10.47 -14.18 -23.21
C CYS A 243 10.93 -15.35 -24.10
N LEU A 244 10.01 -15.93 -24.87
CA LEU A 244 10.32 -16.98 -25.81
C LEU A 244 11.27 -16.51 -26.93
N TYR A 245 11.15 -15.27 -27.39
CA TYR A 245 12.07 -14.67 -28.37
C TYR A 245 13.48 -14.57 -27.79
N ASN A 246 13.65 -14.09 -26.56
CA ASN A 246 14.95 -14.01 -25.91
C ASN A 246 15.59 -15.39 -25.69
N LEU A 247 14.78 -16.42 -25.46
CA LEU A 247 15.23 -17.84 -25.41
C LEU A 247 15.48 -18.42 -26.79
N ARG A 248 15.35 -17.66 -27.88
CA ARG A 248 15.46 -18.11 -29.26
C ARG A 248 14.45 -19.21 -29.66
N LYS A 249 13.36 -19.37 -28.88
CA LYS A 249 12.25 -20.27 -29.17
C LYS A 249 11.27 -19.61 -30.16
N TYR A 250 11.78 -19.27 -31.35
CA TYR A 250 11.12 -18.40 -32.32
C TYR A 250 9.75 -18.90 -32.79
N SER A 251 9.58 -20.22 -32.99
CA SER A 251 8.30 -20.81 -33.36
C SER A 251 7.21 -20.54 -32.34
N ASP A 252 7.52 -20.70 -31.06
CA ASP A 252 6.55 -20.53 -29.98
C ASP A 252 6.32 -19.06 -29.68
N ALA A 253 7.38 -18.20 -29.75
CA ALA A 253 7.25 -16.76 -29.70
C ALA A 253 6.26 -16.24 -30.76
N LYS A 254 6.37 -16.73 -32.01
CA LYS A 254 5.46 -16.36 -33.11
C LYS A 254 4.01 -16.70 -32.77
N LYS A 255 3.75 -17.90 -32.21
CA LYS A 255 2.40 -18.34 -31.82
C LYS A 255 1.82 -17.43 -30.73
N ALA A 256 2.63 -17.03 -29.74
CA ALA A 256 2.20 -16.12 -28.68
C ALA A 256 1.85 -14.74 -29.26
N PHE A 257 2.67 -14.16 -30.13
CA PHE A 257 2.34 -12.91 -30.80
C PHE A 257 1.13 -13.02 -31.74
N GLN A 258 0.94 -14.12 -32.41
CA GLN A 258 -0.28 -14.38 -33.22
C GLN A 258 -1.54 -14.43 -32.35
N ALA A 259 -1.44 -15.00 -31.14
CA ALA A 259 -2.55 -14.98 -30.18
C ALA A 259 -2.85 -13.55 -29.71
N ALA A 260 -1.83 -12.77 -29.38
CA ALA A 260 -1.99 -11.35 -29.00
C ALA A 260 -2.57 -10.48 -30.13
N ALA A 261 -2.19 -10.75 -31.40
CA ALA A 261 -2.66 -10.00 -32.57
C ALA A 261 -4.17 -10.14 -32.84
N LYS A 262 -4.84 -11.13 -32.24
CA LYS A 262 -6.31 -11.26 -32.32
C LYS A 262 -7.02 -10.07 -31.64
N VAL A 263 -6.38 -9.43 -30.66
CA VAL A 263 -6.90 -8.25 -29.99
C VAL A 263 -6.48 -7.00 -30.77
N GLN A 264 -7.44 -6.17 -31.17
CA GLN A 264 -7.20 -5.04 -32.07
C GLN A 264 -6.13 -4.06 -31.58
N LYS A 265 -6.13 -3.71 -30.28
CA LYS A 265 -5.13 -2.77 -29.69
C LYS A 265 -3.70 -3.29 -29.75
N SER A 266 -3.49 -4.62 -29.71
CA SER A 266 -2.17 -5.24 -29.69
C SER A 266 -1.72 -5.73 -31.09
N ARG A 267 -2.61 -5.69 -32.08
CA ARG A 267 -2.36 -6.27 -33.43
C ARG A 267 -1.14 -5.67 -34.11
N ARG A 268 -1.00 -4.34 -34.10
CA ARG A 268 0.11 -3.65 -34.76
C ARG A 268 1.47 -4.07 -34.19
N MET A 269 1.60 -4.01 -32.87
CA MET A 269 2.84 -4.37 -32.17
C MET A 269 3.17 -5.84 -32.34
N SER A 270 2.18 -6.71 -32.19
CA SER A 270 2.37 -8.17 -32.35
C SER A 270 2.80 -8.53 -33.78
N ASN A 271 2.23 -7.91 -34.82
CA ASN A 271 2.64 -8.14 -36.20
C ASN A 271 4.07 -7.62 -36.47
N GLN A 272 4.50 -6.52 -35.85
CA GLN A 272 5.89 -6.07 -35.92
C GLN A 272 6.86 -7.11 -35.36
N TRP A 273 6.54 -7.68 -34.18
CA TRP A 273 7.34 -8.74 -33.60
C TRP A 273 7.38 -10.01 -34.46
N ILE A 274 6.26 -10.40 -35.08
CA ILE A 274 6.22 -11.53 -36.03
C ILE A 274 7.18 -11.29 -37.21
N GLN A 275 7.20 -10.07 -37.77
CA GLN A 275 8.13 -9.69 -38.85
C GLN A 275 9.60 -9.78 -38.40
N VAL A 276 9.90 -9.29 -37.17
CA VAL A 276 11.25 -9.40 -36.60
C VAL A 276 11.68 -10.85 -36.45
N ILE A 277 10.77 -11.70 -35.93
CA ILE A 277 11.04 -13.14 -35.79
C ILE A 277 11.29 -13.78 -37.15
N ASP A 278 10.45 -13.51 -38.17
CA ASP A 278 10.60 -14.10 -39.50
C ASP A 278 11.94 -13.70 -40.16
N ALA A 279 12.34 -12.40 -40.00
CA ALA A 279 13.63 -11.92 -40.47
C ALA A 279 14.81 -12.61 -39.76
N GLU A 280 14.70 -12.80 -38.43
CA GLU A 280 15.74 -13.46 -37.62
C GLU A 280 15.89 -14.95 -38.00
N VAL A 281 14.77 -15.64 -38.15
CA VAL A 281 14.75 -17.06 -38.61
C VAL A 281 15.39 -17.19 -39.98
N GLU A 282 15.03 -16.32 -40.92
CA GLU A 282 15.62 -16.36 -42.26
C GLU A 282 17.13 -16.01 -42.26
N ARG A 283 17.51 -15.01 -41.48
CA ARG A 283 18.94 -14.68 -41.28
C ARG A 283 19.73 -15.90 -40.76
N ASN A 284 19.21 -16.57 -39.73
CA ASN A 284 19.85 -17.75 -39.16
C ASN A 284 19.93 -18.91 -40.16
N ARG A 285 18.87 -19.10 -40.97
CA ARG A 285 18.87 -20.08 -42.08
C ARG A 285 19.96 -19.79 -43.09
N GLN A 286 20.09 -18.55 -43.54
CA GLN A 286 21.13 -18.15 -44.50
C GLN A 286 22.54 -18.33 -43.94
N ILE A 287 22.78 -18.04 -42.69
CA ILE A 287 24.05 -18.29 -41.98
C ILE A 287 24.35 -19.80 -42.00
N GLN A 288 23.38 -20.65 -41.65
CA GLN A 288 23.57 -22.11 -41.65
C GLN A 288 23.84 -22.67 -43.04
N LEU A 289 23.15 -22.17 -44.08
CA LEU A 289 23.41 -22.52 -45.45
C LEU A 289 24.81 -22.13 -45.93
N LYS A 290 25.25 -20.93 -45.52
CA LYS A 290 26.58 -20.42 -45.84
C LYS A 290 27.68 -21.27 -45.16
N LEU A 291 27.51 -21.59 -43.86
CA LEU A 291 28.43 -22.45 -43.13
C LEU A 291 28.53 -23.86 -43.72
N ARG A 292 27.41 -24.40 -44.22
CA ARG A 292 27.40 -25.73 -44.91
C ARG A 292 28.08 -25.70 -46.27
N ARG A 293 28.03 -24.55 -46.98
CA ARG A 293 28.63 -24.39 -48.30
C ARG A 293 30.11 -24.07 -48.23
N ASP A 294 30.48 -23.14 -47.32
CA ASP A 294 31.81 -22.55 -47.24
C ASP A 294 32.60 -23.09 -46.02
N GLY A 295 32.06 -24.06 -45.26
CA GLY A 295 32.74 -24.68 -44.15
C GLY A 295 33.93 -25.53 -44.63
N PRO A 296 35.00 -25.68 -43.81
CA PRO A 296 36.16 -26.46 -44.18
C PRO A 296 35.70 -27.88 -44.55
N SER A 297 36.18 -28.38 -45.70
CA SER A 297 35.97 -29.79 -46.05
C SER A 297 36.74 -30.65 -45.04
N LEU A 298 36.29 -31.89 -44.81
CA LEU A 298 37.05 -32.85 -43.98
C LEU A 298 38.49 -32.97 -44.39
N SER A 299 38.78 -32.69 -45.71
CA SER A 299 40.13 -32.69 -46.28
C SER A 299 40.96 -31.48 -45.86
N ASP A 300 40.38 -30.42 -45.34
CA ASP A 300 41.06 -29.18 -44.92
C ASP A 300 41.32 -29.14 -43.40
N LEU A 301 40.88 -30.17 -42.66
CA LEU A 301 41.17 -30.33 -41.24
C LEU A 301 42.51 -31.01 -41.03
N PRO A 302 43.35 -30.51 -40.10
CA PRO A 302 44.59 -31.19 -39.71
C PRO A 302 44.31 -32.63 -39.25
N ASP A 303 45.13 -33.57 -39.65
CA ASP A 303 45.01 -35.02 -39.41
C ASP A 303 44.76 -35.40 -37.93
N PHE A 304 45.22 -34.56 -36.97
CA PHE A 304 45.01 -34.79 -35.54
C PHE A 304 43.56 -34.56 -35.10
N ILE A 305 42.77 -33.73 -35.81
CA ILE A 305 41.35 -33.52 -35.53
C ILE A 305 40.51 -34.65 -36.12
N VAL A 306 40.88 -35.16 -37.29
CA VAL A 306 40.18 -36.29 -37.96
C VAL A 306 40.30 -37.56 -37.11
N SER A 307 41.45 -37.74 -36.43
CA SER A 307 41.71 -38.90 -35.55
C SER A 307 40.91 -38.89 -34.24
N PHE A 308 40.32 -37.77 -33.83
CA PHE A 308 39.45 -37.66 -32.63
C PHE A 308 37.95 -37.95 -32.92
N MET A 309 37.56 -38.08 -34.17
CA MET A 309 36.20 -38.31 -34.61
C MET A 309 35.88 -39.78 -34.94
N HIS A 310 36.86 -40.66 -34.76
CA HIS A 310 36.73 -42.12 -34.81
C HIS A 310 37.09 -42.71 -33.44
#